data_92fd182831d3bd30c53fd3292148170b
#
_entry.id   92fd182831d3bd30c53fd3292148170b
#
_cell.length_a   1.000
_cell.length_b   1.000
_cell.length_c   1.000
_cell.angle_alpha   90.00
_cell.angle_beta   90.00
_cell.angle_gamma   90.00
#
_symmetry.space_group_name_H-M   'P 1'
#
loop_
_entity.id
_entity.type
_entity.pdbx_description
1 polymer ?
#
loop_
_entity_poly.entity_id
_entity_poly.type
_entity_poly.pdbx_seq_one_letter_code
_entity_poly.pdbx_strand_id
1 'polypeptide(L)'
;MRGQSVASVLDLVRGRIPIWPAHVLDFAARLPQRIAAGLTPAAQIAAEPTRYPPALTGLRGQHPGSYEVAHAQAWRGKVFALEGLPVEEEYDLVVVGGGISGLAAAFFYRRAAGPSARILVLDNHDDFGGHAKRNEFTFDGRLVIGYAGSESIDSPMTQYSEAANGLLRELGVGIGRFETAFERTLYSSLGLSRAVFFARETFGRDVLVPGEPGIDDASRRIANGKPLSEFVAAFPISSASKAQLLALYDRGHDPLGGKTAQEKLETLKRTSYRDYLVRVCGCSEEVANCFQGRTLGFFGLGCDAVPAADARELGYPGFDGLGLPGRSVREPYIYHFPDGNASLARLLVRSLVPEVAPGETMDDVVLARFDYDKLDRSGQGVRIRLESTCVDVRNTPESVLIGYVRAGVPHRVEAKHAVLACFHMVIPHIMPELPVAQREALARNVKTPLVYTNVLVRDWRPWVHLGVHDISAPMSFHSRAKLDFPVSLGGYHHPRDPSEPMCLHLVHVPGAPNRGLDARTQFRIGQARLLDMTFADFEAKIRDELDRMLEGGGFTSARDIAAITVNRWPHGYGYVANSLYDEDDYASVLERARQKAGRVAIANSDAGGDAYAHLAIAEAARAVAELAG
;
A
#
# COMPACT_ATOMS: atom_id res chain seq x y z
N MET A 1 -8.65 31.16 21.71
CA MET A 1 -9.13 30.51 22.94
C MET A 1 -8.01 29.66 23.50
N ARG A 2 -7.41 30.14 24.60
CA ARG A 2 -6.33 29.44 25.31
C ARG A 2 -6.97 28.54 26.38
N GLY A 3 -6.50 27.29 26.51
CA GLY A 3 -6.67 26.51 27.74
C GLY A 3 -7.59 25.31 27.64
N GLN A 4 -7.31 24.38 26.69
CA GLN A 4 -7.57 22.97 27.00
C GLN A 4 -6.23 22.31 27.21
N SER A 5 -6.01 21.82 28.42
CA SER A 5 -4.75 21.31 28.90
C SER A 5 -4.37 20.02 28.18
N VAL A 6 -3.06 19.78 27.99
CA VAL A 6 -2.46 18.51 27.54
C VAL A 6 -3.01 17.30 28.30
N ALA A 7 -3.52 17.48 29.53
CA ALA A 7 -4.21 16.48 30.30
C ALA A 7 -5.47 15.90 29.61
N SER A 8 -6.25 16.70 28.89
CA SER A 8 -7.49 16.22 28.25
C SER A 8 -7.24 15.25 27.07
N VAL A 9 -6.11 15.42 26.35
CA VAL A 9 -5.70 14.51 25.27
C VAL A 9 -5.15 13.20 25.84
N LEU A 10 -4.40 13.29 26.94
CA LEU A 10 -3.89 12.13 27.65
C LEU A 10 -5.01 11.30 28.32
N ASP A 11 -6.06 11.95 28.81
CA ASP A 11 -7.20 11.26 29.42
C ASP A 11 -8.12 10.62 28.36
N LEU A 12 -8.24 11.22 27.17
CA LEU A 12 -8.94 10.63 26.04
C LEU A 12 -8.22 9.37 25.51
N VAL A 13 -6.90 9.39 25.51
CA VAL A 13 -6.06 8.26 25.10
C VAL A 13 -6.09 7.15 26.16
N ARG A 14 -6.02 7.49 27.45
CA ARG A 14 -6.05 6.53 28.57
C ARG A 14 -7.40 5.83 28.75
N GLY A 15 -8.50 6.51 28.50
CA GLY A 15 -9.85 5.98 28.73
C GLY A 15 -10.39 5.04 27.62
N ARG A 16 -9.75 4.99 26.45
CA ARG A 16 -10.27 4.24 25.29
C ARG A 16 -9.33 3.19 24.70
N ILE A 17 -8.06 3.13 25.14
CA ILE A 17 -7.08 2.17 24.62
C ILE A 17 -6.28 1.60 25.80
N PRO A 18 -6.42 0.32 26.14
CA PRO A 18 -5.60 -0.29 27.17
C PRO A 18 -4.14 -0.36 26.70
N ILE A 19 -3.24 0.28 27.46
CA ILE A 19 -1.79 0.14 27.42
C ILE A 19 -1.11 0.69 26.16
N TRP A 20 -0.86 2.00 26.13
CA TRP A 20 0.16 2.58 25.26
C TRP A 20 1.53 2.57 25.95
N PRO A 21 2.62 2.12 25.27
CA PRO A 21 3.98 2.26 25.80
C PRO A 21 4.36 3.73 26.01
N ALA A 22 5.21 4.04 27.01
CA ALA A 22 5.56 5.40 27.40
C ALA A 22 6.05 6.31 26.24
N HIS A 23 6.75 5.74 25.24
CA HIS A 23 7.22 6.48 24.06
C HIS A 23 6.10 6.90 23.10
N VAL A 24 4.94 6.22 23.11
CA VAL A 24 3.76 6.62 22.33
C VAL A 24 3.01 7.74 23.04
N LEU A 25 3.03 7.76 24.36
CA LEU A 25 2.47 8.85 25.18
C LEU A 25 3.30 10.13 25.02
N ASP A 26 4.64 10.02 24.94
CA ASP A 26 5.54 11.15 24.69
C ASP A 26 5.34 11.73 23.26
N PHE A 27 5.07 10.86 22.27
CA PHE A 27 4.68 11.26 20.93
C PHE A 27 3.34 12.01 20.93
N ALA A 28 2.30 11.47 21.58
CA ALA A 28 0.99 12.12 21.65
C ALA A 28 1.04 13.50 22.32
N ALA A 29 1.96 13.69 23.27
CA ALA A 29 2.18 14.97 23.93
C ALA A 29 2.85 16.04 23.04
N ARG A 30 3.67 15.62 22.06
CA ARG A 30 4.38 16.53 21.12
C ARG A 30 3.58 16.82 19.85
N LEU A 31 2.58 16.00 19.52
CA LEU A 31 1.74 16.13 18.32
C LEU A 31 1.09 17.52 18.17
N PRO A 32 0.51 18.16 19.22
CA PRO A 32 -0.09 19.47 19.09
C PRO A 32 0.90 20.60 18.76
N GLN A 33 2.16 20.49 19.22
CA GLN A 33 3.19 21.50 18.98
C GLN A 33 3.74 21.44 17.56
N ARG A 34 3.85 20.23 16.97
CA ARG A 34 4.33 20.02 15.60
C ARG A 34 3.24 20.30 14.55
N ILE A 35 1.97 20.01 14.85
CA ILE A 35 0.84 20.39 13.97
C ILE A 35 0.74 21.93 13.86
N ALA A 36 1.00 22.66 14.93
CA ALA A 36 1.04 24.12 14.92
C ALA A 36 2.27 24.69 14.18
N ALA A 37 3.41 23.99 14.21
CA ALA A 37 4.64 24.39 13.52
C ALA A 37 4.66 23.98 12.03
N GLY A 38 3.89 22.95 11.64
CA GLY A 38 3.82 22.44 10.27
C GLY A 38 2.96 23.24 9.30
N LEU A 39 2.49 24.44 9.71
CA LEU A 39 1.75 25.36 8.85
C LEU A 39 2.65 26.35 8.09
N THR A 40 3.95 26.11 8.02
CA THR A 40 4.81 26.84 7.10
C THR A 40 4.55 26.28 5.70
N PRO A 41 4.10 27.10 4.71
CA PRO A 41 3.91 26.60 3.35
C PRO A 41 5.26 26.09 2.85
N ALA A 42 5.34 24.81 2.51
CA ALA A 42 6.46 24.33 1.70
C ALA A 42 6.56 25.22 0.47
N ALA A 43 7.77 25.63 0.11
CA ALA A 43 8.00 26.50 -1.03
C ALA A 43 7.25 25.92 -2.24
N GLN A 44 6.20 26.61 -2.67
CA GLN A 44 5.44 26.26 -3.86
C GLN A 44 6.37 26.42 -5.05
N ILE A 45 6.75 25.32 -5.67
CA ILE A 45 7.29 25.36 -7.03
C ILE A 45 6.19 25.98 -7.87
N ALA A 46 6.55 27.00 -8.64
CA ALA A 46 5.64 27.83 -9.44
C ALA A 46 4.62 26.95 -10.18
N ALA A 47 3.36 27.11 -9.84
CA ALA A 47 2.27 26.32 -10.36
C ALA A 47 2.07 26.64 -11.85
N GLU A 48 2.10 25.60 -12.68
CA GLU A 48 1.39 25.67 -13.96
C GLU A 48 -0.11 25.91 -13.71
N PRO A 49 -0.82 26.65 -14.59
CA PRO A 49 -2.18 27.13 -14.31
C PRO A 49 -3.27 26.04 -14.19
N THR A 50 -2.95 24.79 -14.41
CA THR A 50 -3.84 23.65 -14.15
C THR A 50 -3.15 22.66 -13.24
N ARG A 51 -3.63 22.56 -11.99
CA ARG A 51 -3.15 21.58 -11.01
C ARG A 51 -3.42 20.16 -11.53
N TYR A 52 -2.35 19.45 -11.92
CA TYR A 52 -2.40 18.07 -12.39
C TYR A 52 -1.72 17.16 -11.35
N PRO A 53 -2.48 16.48 -10.48
CA PRO A 53 -1.96 15.77 -9.31
C PRO A 53 -0.87 14.74 -9.61
N PRO A 54 -0.91 13.95 -10.72
CA PRO A 54 0.16 12.99 -11.01
C PRO A 54 1.54 13.60 -11.23
N ALA A 55 1.63 14.88 -11.64
CA ALA A 55 2.91 15.55 -11.86
C ALA A 55 3.45 16.29 -10.62
N LEU A 56 2.72 16.27 -9.50
CA LEU A 56 3.16 16.90 -8.26
C LEU A 56 4.20 16.00 -7.55
N THR A 57 5.32 16.62 -7.15
CA THR A 57 6.39 15.99 -6.39
C THR A 57 6.30 16.31 -4.89
N GLY A 58 7.25 15.83 -4.10
CA GLY A 58 7.28 16.04 -2.66
C GLY A 58 6.41 15.03 -1.91
N LEU A 59 5.68 15.46 -0.89
CA LEU A 59 4.84 14.59 -0.07
C LEU A 59 3.48 14.37 -0.74
N ARG A 60 3.20 13.13 -1.13
CA ARG A 60 1.98 12.68 -1.80
C ARG A 60 1.33 11.52 -1.02
N GLY A 61 0.36 10.85 -1.63
CA GLY A 61 -0.47 9.89 -0.91
C GLY A 61 -1.34 10.63 0.09
N GLN A 62 -1.25 10.31 1.38
CA GLN A 62 -1.89 11.10 2.43
C GLN A 62 -1.07 12.37 2.69
N HIS A 63 -1.35 13.41 1.93
CA HIS A 63 -0.71 14.72 1.95
C HIS A 63 -1.50 15.73 2.79
N PRO A 64 -0.92 16.89 3.16
CA PRO A 64 -1.66 17.97 3.82
C PRO A 64 -2.90 18.37 3.01
N GLY A 65 -4.03 18.52 3.69
CA GLY A 65 -5.36 18.79 3.09
C GLY A 65 -6.24 17.54 2.93
N SER A 66 -5.64 16.34 2.86
CA SER A 66 -6.41 15.12 2.58
C SER A 66 -6.91 14.38 3.83
N TYR A 67 -6.38 14.63 5.03
CA TYR A 67 -6.68 13.83 6.22
C TYR A 67 -7.15 14.62 7.45
N GLU A 68 -6.96 15.92 7.47
CA GLU A 68 -7.19 16.74 8.67
C GLU A 68 -8.64 16.74 9.13
N VAL A 69 -9.60 16.69 8.19
CA VAL A 69 -11.04 16.63 8.49
C VAL A 69 -11.37 15.29 9.16
N ALA A 70 -10.93 14.17 8.57
CA ALA A 70 -11.17 12.84 9.12
C ALA A 70 -10.49 12.66 10.49
N HIS A 71 -9.25 13.13 10.66
CA HIS A 71 -8.55 13.07 11.95
C HIS A 71 -9.16 14.00 13.00
N ALA A 72 -9.70 15.15 12.59
CA ALA A 72 -10.42 16.04 13.50
C ALA A 72 -11.65 15.33 14.08
N GLN A 73 -12.37 14.58 13.27
CA GLN A 73 -13.53 13.81 13.70
C GLN A 73 -13.11 12.58 14.53
N ALA A 74 -12.28 11.70 13.95
CA ALA A 74 -11.97 10.41 14.54
C ALA A 74 -11.11 10.50 15.82
N TRP A 75 -10.15 11.43 15.87
CA TRP A 75 -9.22 11.54 16.98
C TRP A 75 -9.56 12.63 17.98
N ARG A 76 -10.15 13.73 17.51
CA ARG A 76 -10.46 14.90 18.36
C ARG A 76 -11.94 15.03 18.68
N GLY A 77 -12.77 14.11 18.16
CA GLY A 77 -14.21 14.12 18.40
C GLY A 77 -14.92 15.36 17.85
N LYS A 78 -14.33 16.03 16.80
CA LYS A 78 -14.96 17.19 16.18
C LYS A 78 -16.29 16.78 15.56
N VAL A 79 -17.36 17.48 15.94
CA VAL A 79 -18.67 17.38 15.31
C VAL A 79 -18.79 18.51 14.28
N PHE A 80 -19.23 18.16 13.09
CA PHE A 80 -19.51 19.14 12.03
C PHE A 80 -20.98 19.55 12.07
N ALA A 81 -21.25 20.85 11.90
CA ALA A 81 -22.60 21.40 11.95
C ALA A 81 -23.34 21.08 10.64
N LEU A 82 -24.02 19.96 10.61
CA LEU A 82 -24.81 19.49 9.46
C LEU A 82 -26.33 19.70 9.67
N GLU A 83 -26.77 19.88 10.92
CA GLU A 83 -28.18 20.13 11.22
C GLU A 83 -28.65 21.44 10.60
N GLY A 84 -29.82 21.41 9.95
CA GLY A 84 -30.38 22.57 9.27
C GLY A 84 -29.77 22.91 7.91
N LEU A 85 -28.71 22.24 7.47
CA LEU A 85 -28.23 22.40 6.10
C LEU A 85 -29.24 21.86 5.09
N PRO A 86 -29.53 22.60 4.00
CA PRO A 86 -30.35 22.07 2.92
C PRO A 86 -29.66 20.90 2.23
N VAL A 87 -30.45 20.01 1.64
CA VAL A 87 -29.96 19.04 0.65
C VAL A 87 -29.65 19.82 -0.63
N GLU A 88 -28.39 19.83 -1.03
CA GLU A 88 -27.93 20.59 -2.19
C GLU A 88 -28.18 19.84 -3.51
N GLU A 89 -28.04 18.51 -3.47
CA GLU A 89 -28.15 17.64 -4.64
C GLU A 89 -28.68 16.28 -4.23
N GLU A 90 -29.41 15.63 -5.16
CA GLU A 90 -29.97 14.29 -5.00
C GLU A 90 -29.34 13.32 -6.01
N TYR A 91 -29.12 12.06 -5.59
CA TYR A 91 -28.48 11.01 -6.37
C TYR A 91 -29.21 9.66 -6.23
N ASP A 92 -29.00 8.77 -7.18
CA ASP A 92 -29.40 7.36 -7.02
C ASP A 92 -28.39 6.61 -6.12
N LEU A 93 -27.10 6.97 -6.24
CA LEU A 93 -26.02 6.42 -5.42
C LEU A 93 -25.03 7.51 -5.01
N VAL A 94 -24.62 7.48 -3.75
CA VAL A 94 -23.40 8.16 -3.30
C VAL A 94 -22.37 7.10 -2.88
N VAL A 95 -21.15 7.21 -3.39
CA VAL A 95 -20.02 6.36 -3.03
C VAL A 95 -19.02 7.16 -2.22
N VAL A 96 -18.65 6.67 -1.06
CA VAL A 96 -17.64 7.29 -0.18
C VAL A 96 -16.32 6.55 -0.37
N GLY A 97 -15.37 7.21 -1.04
CA GLY A 97 -14.05 6.71 -1.43
C GLY A 97 -13.94 6.50 -2.94
N GLY A 98 -13.05 7.25 -3.58
CA GLY A 98 -12.75 7.19 -5.02
C GLY A 98 -11.60 6.25 -5.39
N GLY A 99 -11.32 5.23 -4.57
CA GLY A 99 -10.40 4.13 -4.89
C GLY A 99 -10.97 3.12 -5.88
N ILE A 100 -10.20 2.10 -6.25
CA ILE A 100 -10.66 1.05 -7.19
C ILE A 100 -12.01 0.46 -6.75
N SER A 101 -12.21 0.19 -5.47
CA SER A 101 -13.48 -0.35 -4.95
C SER A 101 -14.64 0.60 -5.17
N GLY A 102 -14.50 1.87 -4.84
CA GLY A 102 -15.57 2.85 -5.03
C GLY A 102 -15.88 3.14 -6.50
N LEU A 103 -14.84 3.25 -7.33
CA LEU A 103 -15.01 3.42 -8.78
C LEU A 103 -15.68 2.18 -9.43
N ALA A 104 -15.30 0.97 -8.99
CA ALA A 104 -15.94 -0.26 -9.42
C ALA A 104 -17.40 -0.34 -8.94
N ALA A 105 -17.70 0.09 -7.71
CA ALA A 105 -19.07 0.15 -7.20
C ALA A 105 -19.94 1.10 -8.04
N ALA A 106 -19.43 2.30 -8.38
CA ALA A 106 -20.12 3.22 -9.28
C ALA A 106 -20.36 2.60 -10.66
N PHE A 107 -19.38 1.89 -11.20
CA PHE A 107 -19.47 1.18 -12.47
C PHE A 107 -20.55 0.07 -12.43
N PHE A 108 -20.52 -0.81 -11.45
CA PHE A 108 -21.48 -1.90 -11.32
C PHE A 108 -22.89 -1.38 -11.08
N TYR A 109 -23.04 -0.32 -10.25
CA TYR A 109 -24.35 0.30 -10.01
C TYR A 109 -24.91 0.93 -11.28
N ARG A 110 -24.11 1.69 -12.03
CA ARG A 110 -24.53 2.28 -13.32
C ARG A 110 -24.94 1.21 -14.32
N ARG A 111 -24.21 0.09 -14.36
CA ARG A 111 -24.56 -1.07 -15.21
C ARG A 111 -25.92 -1.68 -14.84
N ALA A 112 -26.20 -1.81 -13.55
CA ALA A 112 -27.44 -2.40 -13.04
C ALA A 112 -28.64 -1.45 -13.14
N ALA A 113 -28.47 -0.18 -12.79
CA ALA A 113 -29.54 0.81 -12.75
C ALA A 113 -29.78 1.54 -14.09
N GLY A 114 -28.86 1.40 -15.04
CA GLY A 114 -28.93 2.01 -16.38
C GLY A 114 -28.14 3.33 -16.50
N PRO A 115 -27.96 3.83 -17.72
CA PRO A 115 -27.10 4.98 -18.03
C PRO A 115 -27.61 6.30 -17.47
N SER A 116 -28.90 6.41 -17.12
CA SER A 116 -29.50 7.60 -16.50
C SER A 116 -29.25 7.71 -14.99
N ALA A 117 -28.68 6.69 -14.36
CA ALA A 117 -28.38 6.72 -12.92
C ALA A 117 -27.47 7.89 -12.56
N ARG A 118 -27.89 8.68 -11.56
CA ARG A 118 -27.13 9.80 -11.01
C ARG A 118 -26.25 9.30 -9.87
N ILE A 119 -24.93 9.41 -10.04
CA ILE A 119 -23.95 8.87 -9.09
C ILE A 119 -22.96 9.95 -8.69
N LEU A 120 -22.73 10.09 -7.37
CA LEU A 120 -21.66 10.92 -6.82
C LEU A 120 -20.62 10.04 -6.14
N VAL A 121 -19.36 10.19 -6.51
CA VAL A 121 -18.21 9.61 -5.80
C VAL A 121 -17.52 10.73 -5.03
N LEU A 122 -17.36 10.58 -3.71
CA LEU A 122 -16.64 11.50 -2.83
C LEU A 122 -15.26 10.93 -2.51
N ASP A 123 -14.21 11.73 -2.67
CA ASP A 123 -12.85 11.37 -2.22
C ASP A 123 -12.20 12.55 -1.48
N ASN A 124 -11.48 12.25 -0.40
CA ASN A 124 -10.80 13.26 0.42
C ASN A 124 -9.45 13.72 -0.15
N HIS A 125 -8.90 13.03 -1.15
CA HIS A 125 -7.67 13.43 -1.83
C HIS A 125 -7.95 14.40 -2.99
N ASP A 126 -6.88 15.00 -3.49
CA ASP A 126 -6.87 15.84 -4.70
C ASP A 126 -6.80 15.03 -6.00
N ASP A 127 -6.77 13.70 -5.88
CA ASP A 127 -6.67 12.75 -6.98
C ASP A 127 -7.51 11.50 -6.67
N PHE A 128 -8.07 10.86 -7.70
CA PHE A 128 -8.81 9.61 -7.61
C PHE A 128 -7.88 8.39 -7.56
N GLY A 129 -8.45 7.19 -7.41
CA GLY A 129 -7.75 5.91 -7.44
C GLY A 129 -7.38 5.36 -6.06
N GLY A 130 -7.56 6.12 -4.97
CA GLY A 130 -7.18 5.70 -3.62
C GLY A 130 -5.67 5.42 -3.54
N HIS A 131 -5.27 4.15 -3.30
CA HIS A 131 -3.86 3.74 -3.36
C HIS A 131 -3.36 3.50 -4.79
N ALA A 132 -4.23 3.38 -5.78
CA ALA A 132 -3.88 3.20 -7.18
C ALA A 132 -3.64 4.57 -7.85
N LYS A 133 -2.56 5.22 -7.46
CA LYS A 133 -2.10 6.51 -8.00
C LYS A 133 -0.78 6.35 -8.74
N ARG A 134 -0.43 7.36 -9.55
CA ARG A 134 0.83 7.41 -10.28
C ARG A 134 1.59 8.70 -10.04
N ASN A 135 2.88 8.67 -10.26
CA ASN A 135 3.73 9.85 -10.34
C ASN A 135 4.25 10.01 -11.76
N GLU A 136 4.21 11.23 -12.26
CA GLU A 136 4.73 11.62 -13.56
C GLU A 136 5.89 12.59 -13.38
N PHE A 137 7.03 12.26 -13.99
CA PHE A 137 8.20 13.12 -14.02
C PHE A 137 8.50 13.49 -15.47
N THR A 138 8.77 14.76 -15.74
CA THR A 138 9.28 15.20 -17.03
C THR A 138 10.74 15.63 -16.86
N PHE A 139 11.66 14.97 -17.56
CA PHE A 139 13.09 15.27 -17.51
C PHE A 139 13.66 15.24 -18.93
N ASP A 140 14.29 16.34 -19.34
CA ASP A 140 14.84 16.53 -20.70
C ASP A 140 13.82 16.18 -21.81
N GLY A 141 12.56 16.58 -21.63
CA GLY A 141 11.47 16.33 -22.57
C GLY A 141 10.93 14.90 -22.59
N ARG A 142 11.45 14.01 -21.74
CA ARG A 142 11.01 12.64 -21.60
C ARG A 142 10.07 12.49 -20.39
N LEU A 143 8.93 11.82 -20.59
CA LEU A 143 8.05 11.41 -19.51
C LEU A 143 8.58 10.11 -18.89
N VAL A 144 8.73 10.10 -17.57
CA VAL A 144 9.02 8.91 -16.75
C VAL A 144 7.86 8.73 -15.78
N ILE A 145 7.28 7.53 -15.76
CA ILE A 145 6.12 7.19 -14.94
C ILE A 145 6.56 6.21 -13.84
N GLY A 146 6.06 6.41 -12.62
CA GLY A 146 6.22 5.46 -11.52
C GLY A 146 4.88 5.20 -10.83
N TYR A 147 4.68 4.01 -10.29
CA TYR A 147 3.50 3.71 -9.48
C TYR A 147 3.64 4.26 -8.05
N ALA A 148 2.53 4.72 -7.49
CA ALA A 148 2.54 5.46 -6.22
C ALA A 148 1.96 4.66 -5.03
N GLY A 149 1.51 3.43 -5.26
CA GLY A 149 0.90 2.59 -4.23
C GLY A 149 0.55 1.20 -4.77
N SER A 150 -0.67 0.99 -5.24
CA SER A 150 -1.11 -0.30 -5.77
C SER A 150 -0.32 -0.68 -7.04
N GLU A 151 0.41 -1.79 -6.97
CA GLU A 151 1.51 -2.08 -7.89
C GLU A 151 1.07 -2.93 -9.08
N SER A 152 0.38 -4.07 -8.87
CA SER A 152 0.08 -5.02 -9.95
C SER A 152 -1.36 -5.55 -9.94
N ILE A 153 -1.76 -6.10 -11.08
CA ILE A 153 -2.89 -7.03 -11.20
C ILE A 153 -2.34 -8.42 -10.81
N ASP A 154 -2.20 -8.66 -9.49
CA ASP A 154 -1.53 -9.87 -9.01
C ASP A 154 -2.37 -11.12 -9.25
N SER A 155 -1.74 -12.14 -9.86
CA SER A 155 -2.29 -13.49 -10.05
C SER A 155 -3.70 -13.51 -10.67
N PRO A 156 -3.92 -12.84 -11.83
CA PRO A 156 -5.25 -12.68 -12.43
C PRO A 156 -5.91 -13.98 -12.88
N MET A 157 -5.13 -15.02 -13.13
CA MET A 157 -5.66 -16.32 -13.59
C MET A 157 -6.17 -17.18 -12.45
N THR A 158 -5.66 -16.99 -11.23
CA THR A 158 -5.95 -17.85 -10.06
C THR A 158 -6.69 -17.14 -8.93
N GLN A 159 -6.52 -15.83 -8.76
CA GLN A 159 -7.07 -15.08 -7.61
C GLN A 159 -8.33 -14.28 -7.97
N TYR A 160 -8.52 -13.91 -9.23
CA TYR A 160 -9.62 -13.04 -9.64
C TYR A 160 -10.95 -13.79 -9.75
N SER A 161 -11.96 -13.30 -9.03
CA SER A 161 -13.33 -13.76 -9.14
C SER A 161 -13.91 -13.45 -10.54
N GLU A 162 -15.06 -14.09 -10.90
CA GLU A 162 -15.74 -13.78 -12.15
C GLU A 162 -16.13 -12.30 -12.26
N ALA A 163 -16.53 -11.66 -11.14
CA ALA A 163 -16.83 -10.23 -11.14
C ALA A 163 -15.59 -9.37 -11.43
N ALA A 164 -14.44 -9.72 -10.84
CA ALA A 164 -13.20 -8.99 -11.08
C ALA A 164 -12.66 -9.21 -12.50
N ASN A 165 -12.65 -10.44 -12.99
CA ASN A 165 -12.26 -10.75 -14.37
C ASN A 165 -13.24 -10.14 -15.39
N GLY A 166 -14.54 -10.15 -15.09
CA GLY A 166 -15.58 -9.51 -15.91
C GLY A 166 -15.31 -8.02 -16.07
N LEU A 167 -15.01 -7.32 -14.96
CA LEU A 167 -14.67 -5.89 -15.00
C LEU A 167 -13.44 -5.62 -15.86
N LEU A 168 -12.36 -6.40 -15.70
CA LEU A 168 -11.16 -6.23 -16.53
C LEU A 168 -11.47 -6.38 -18.02
N ARG A 169 -12.27 -7.38 -18.40
CA ARG A 169 -12.71 -7.58 -19.79
C ARG A 169 -13.56 -6.41 -20.30
N GLU A 170 -14.52 -5.92 -19.51
CA GLU A 170 -15.38 -4.79 -19.87
C GLU A 170 -14.59 -3.49 -20.04
N LEU A 171 -13.51 -3.30 -19.26
CA LEU A 171 -12.58 -2.17 -19.39
C LEU A 171 -11.54 -2.36 -20.51
N GLY A 172 -11.60 -3.48 -21.25
CA GLY A 172 -10.67 -3.78 -22.34
C GLY A 172 -9.26 -4.15 -21.86
N VAL A 173 -9.08 -4.58 -20.60
CA VAL A 173 -7.79 -5.03 -20.10
C VAL A 173 -7.50 -6.46 -20.56
N GLY A 174 -6.60 -6.59 -21.51
CA GLY A 174 -6.13 -7.87 -22.02
C GLY A 174 -4.93 -8.38 -21.21
N ILE A 175 -5.15 -9.35 -20.30
CA ILE A 175 -4.09 -9.88 -19.43
C ILE A 175 -2.90 -10.41 -20.24
N GLY A 176 -3.13 -11.11 -21.34
CA GLY A 176 -2.06 -11.60 -22.22
C GLY A 176 -1.18 -10.51 -22.84
N ARG A 177 -1.64 -9.24 -22.86
CA ARG A 177 -0.88 -8.11 -23.37
C ARG A 177 0.38 -7.83 -22.51
N PHE A 178 0.31 -8.10 -21.21
CA PHE A 178 1.43 -7.91 -20.30
C PHE A 178 2.59 -8.89 -20.53
N GLU A 179 2.33 -10.06 -21.13
CA GLU A 179 3.37 -11.03 -21.48
C GLU A 179 4.43 -10.44 -22.44
N THR A 180 4.02 -9.51 -23.30
CA THR A 180 4.87 -8.82 -24.26
C THR A 180 5.27 -7.41 -23.82
N ALA A 181 4.48 -6.78 -22.96
CA ALA A 181 4.74 -5.44 -22.44
C ALA A 181 5.83 -5.43 -21.37
N PHE A 182 5.93 -6.51 -20.57
CA PHE A 182 6.92 -6.66 -19.52
C PHE A 182 8.18 -7.33 -20.06
N GLU A 183 9.28 -6.61 -20.14
CA GLU A 183 10.56 -7.13 -20.64
C GLU A 183 11.33 -7.89 -19.54
N ARG A 184 11.01 -9.16 -19.36
CA ARG A 184 11.56 -10.02 -18.28
C ARG A 184 13.07 -10.14 -18.25
N THR A 185 13.75 -9.88 -19.35
CA THR A 185 15.19 -10.09 -19.51
C THR A 185 16.02 -8.80 -19.55
N LEU A 186 15.40 -7.63 -19.49
CA LEU A 186 16.13 -6.36 -19.61
C LEU A 186 17.32 -6.29 -18.64
N TYR A 187 17.05 -6.39 -17.35
CA TYR A 187 18.10 -6.25 -16.34
C TYR A 187 19.08 -7.42 -16.33
N SER A 188 18.58 -8.64 -16.50
CA SER A 188 19.44 -9.82 -16.52
C SER A 188 20.38 -9.87 -17.74
N SER A 189 19.95 -9.37 -18.91
CA SER A 189 20.78 -9.28 -20.11
C SER A 189 21.94 -8.29 -19.98
N LEU A 190 21.81 -7.32 -19.07
CA LEU A 190 22.87 -6.38 -18.69
C LEU A 190 23.75 -6.90 -17.56
N GLY A 191 23.62 -8.18 -17.18
CA GLY A 191 24.39 -8.78 -16.11
C GLY A 191 23.91 -8.42 -14.70
N LEU A 192 22.78 -7.72 -14.54
CA LEU A 192 22.30 -7.29 -13.25
C LEU A 192 21.65 -8.43 -12.45
N SER A 193 21.83 -8.41 -11.13
CA SER A 193 21.31 -9.38 -10.18
C SER A 193 20.49 -8.70 -9.08
N ARG A 194 19.83 -9.49 -8.24
CA ARG A 194 19.35 -9.03 -6.93
C ARG A 194 20.51 -8.94 -5.95
N ALA A 195 20.38 -8.08 -4.94
CA ALA A 195 21.39 -7.87 -3.92
C ALA A 195 20.78 -7.71 -2.52
N VAL A 196 21.64 -7.83 -1.51
CA VAL A 196 21.31 -7.45 -0.12
C VAL A 196 22.28 -6.38 0.34
N PHE A 197 21.73 -5.30 0.91
CA PHE A 197 22.51 -4.26 1.56
C PHE A 197 22.41 -4.43 3.08
N PHE A 198 23.56 -4.53 3.73
CA PHE A 198 23.74 -4.61 5.18
C PHE A 198 24.17 -3.26 5.71
N ALA A 199 23.34 -2.60 6.50
CA ALA A 199 23.61 -1.28 7.03
C ALA A 199 24.47 -1.35 8.31
N ARG A 200 25.42 -0.41 8.43
CA ARG A 200 26.37 -0.33 9.54
C ARG A 200 25.73 -0.25 10.93
N GLU A 201 24.52 0.30 11.03
CA GLU A 201 23.80 0.45 12.31
C GLU A 201 23.48 -0.91 12.95
N THR A 202 23.30 -1.94 12.16
CA THR A 202 22.99 -3.30 12.63
C THR A 202 24.17 -4.26 12.44
N PHE A 203 24.91 -4.10 11.33
CA PHE A 203 25.94 -5.07 10.93
C PHE A 203 27.38 -4.53 11.06
N GLY A 204 27.57 -3.35 11.69
CA GLY A 204 28.88 -2.76 12.00
C GLY A 204 29.55 -2.06 10.81
N ARG A 205 29.17 -2.36 9.59
CA ARG A 205 29.65 -1.73 8.35
C ARG A 205 28.63 -1.80 7.25
N ASP A 206 28.70 -0.88 6.29
CA ASP A 206 27.89 -0.91 5.08
C ASP A 206 28.48 -1.91 4.09
N VAL A 207 27.66 -2.85 3.61
CA VAL A 207 28.08 -3.87 2.63
C VAL A 207 26.94 -4.16 1.66
N LEU A 208 27.17 -3.93 0.37
CA LEU A 208 26.29 -4.42 -0.69
C LEU A 208 26.79 -5.77 -1.18
N VAL A 209 25.93 -6.79 -1.16
CA VAL A 209 26.26 -8.15 -1.63
C VAL A 209 25.39 -8.47 -2.84
N PRO A 210 25.91 -8.37 -4.07
CA PRO A 210 25.20 -8.72 -5.31
C PRO A 210 25.19 -10.24 -5.54
N GLY A 211 24.23 -10.69 -6.36
CA GLY A 211 24.14 -12.09 -6.77
C GLY A 211 23.28 -12.93 -5.84
N GLU A 212 22.20 -12.39 -5.28
CA GLU A 212 21.27 -13.17 -4.44
C GLU A 212 20.73 -14.37 -5.22
N PRO A 213 20.96 -15.60 -4.74
CA PRO A 213 20.43 -16.81 -5.37
C PRO A 213 18.95 -17.01 -5.02
N GLY A 214 18.23 -17.78 -5.82
CA GLY A 214 16.85 -18.14 -5.53
C GLY A 214 16.07 -18.55 -6.77
N ILE A 215 14.76 -18.64 -6.59
CA ILE A 215 13.78 -18.85 -7.65
C ILE A 215 12.80 -17.67 -7.65
N ASP A 216 12.29 -17.29 -8.83
CA ASP A 216 11.26 -16.27 -8.98
C ASP A 216 9.86 -16.83 -8.69
N ASP A 217 8.84 -15.99 -8.76
CA ASP A 217 7.45 -16.38 -8.50
C ASP A 217 6.94 -17.48 -9.45
N ALA A 218 7.48 -17.55 -10.68
CA ALA A 218 7.17 -18.59 -11.63
C ALA A 218 8.05 -19.86 -11.45
N SER A 219 8.68 -20.04 -10.30
CA SER A 219 9.59 -21.15 -9.97
C SER A 219 10.83 -21.26 -10.88
N ARG A 220 11.21 -20.16 -11.56
CA ARG A 220 12.42 -20.11 -12.38
C ARG A 220 13.59 -19.59 -11.55
N ARG A 221 14.78 -20.10 -11.87
CA ARG A 221 16.01 -19.62 -11.23
C ARG A 221 16.20 -18.12 -11.51
N ILE A 222 16.48 -17.35 -10.46
CA ILE A 222 16.84 -15.93 -10.57
C ILE A 222 18.12 -15.82 -11.38
N ALA A 223 18.09 -14.97 -12.42
CA ALA A 223 19.24 -14.76 -13.30
C ALA A 223 20.41 -14.10 -12.55
N ASN A 224 21.63 -14.42 -12.94
CA ASN A 224 22.87 -13.87 -12.40
C ASN A 224 23.06 -14.09 -10.88
N GLY A 225 22.30 -15.01 -10.27
CA GLY A 225 22.51 -15.42 -8.88
C GLY A 225 23.78 -16.23 -8.71
N LYS A 226 24.54 -15.96 -7.65
CA LYS A 226 25.75 -16.69 -7.26
C LYS A 226 25.40 -18.02 -6.59
N PRO A 227 26.36 -18.95 -6.48
CA PRO A 227 26.22 -20.07 -5.56
C PRO A 227 25.96 -19.58 -4.12
N LEU A 228 25.04 -20.24 -3.40
CA LEU A 228 24.62 -19.80 -2.06
C LEU A 228 25.81 -19.63 -1.09
N SER A 229 26.76 -20.55 -1.11
CA SER A 229 27.96 -20.48 -0.25
C SER A 229 28.83 -19.26 -0.54
N GLU A 230 28.99 -18.88 -1.82
CA GLU A 230 29.74 -17.71 -2.23
C GLU A 230 28.99 -16.42 -1.82
N PHE A 231 27.67 -16.38 -2.02
CA PHE A 231 26.83 -15.26 -1.64
C PHE A 231 26.87 -15.00 -0.13
N VAL A 232 26.67 -16.05 0.70
CA VAL A 232 26.71 -15.97 2.17
C VAL A 232 28.12 -15.66 2.70
N ALA A 233 29.17 -16.11 2.01
CA ALA A 233 30.56 -15.79 2.41
C ALA A 233 30.84 -14.30 2.47
N ALA A 234 30.16 -13.48 1.66
CA ALA A 234 30.30 -12.02 1.63
C ALA A 234 29.51 -11.28 2.74
N PHE A 235 28.63 -11.96 3.49
CA PHE A 235 27.84 -11.31 4.54
C PHE A 235 28.70 -10.80 5.69
N PRO A 236 28.40 -9.61 6.27
CA PRO A 236 29.14 -9.04 7.39
C PRO A 236 28.65 -9.62 8.74
N ILE A 237 28.58 -10.93 8.87
CA ILE A 237 28.21 -11.68 10.07
C ILE A 237 29.33 -12.67 10.44
N SER A 238 29.30 -13.21 11.65
CA SER A 238 30.31 -14.15 12.13
C SER A 238 30.36 -15.44 11.29
N SER A 239 31.51 -16.13 11.28
CA SER A 239 31.66 -17.41 10.57
C SER A 239 30.69 -18.46 11.09
N ALA A 240 30.39 -18.47 12.39
CA ALA A 240 29.40 -19.36 12.98
C ALA A 240 28.00 -19.07 12.45
N SER A 241 27.60 -17.81 12.35
CA SER A 241 26.32 -17.38 11.80
C SER A 241 26.20 -17.70 10.30
N LYS A 242 27.28 -17.57 9.53
CA LYS A 242 27.31 -18.03 8.13
C LYS A 242 27.03 -19.51 7.99
N ALA A 243 27.65 -20.34 8.84
CA ALA A 243 27.41 -21.77 8.85
C ALA A 243 25.96 -22.13 9.21
N GLN A 244 25.39 -21.44 10.22
CA GLN A 244 23.98 -21.59 10.61
C GLN A 244 23.04 -21.19 9.46
N LEU A 245 23.32 -20.06 8.81
CA LEU A 245 22.52 -19.58 7.67
C LEU A 245 22.53 -20.60 6.50
N LEU A 246 23.70 -21.17 6.20
CA LEU A 246 23.80 -22.21 5.15
C LEU A 246 23.04 -23.49 5.55
N ALA A 247 23.04 -23.86 6.82
CA ALA A 247 22.33 -25.04 7.32
C ALA A 247 20.79 -24.90 7.18
N LEU A 248 20.24 -23.69 7.17
CA LEU A 248 18.81 -23.47 6.94
C LEU A 248 18.34 -23.93 5.55
N TYR A 249 19.24 -24.05 4.58
CA TYR A 249 18.95 -24.54 3.22
C TYR A 249 19.19 -26.04 3.07
N ASP A 250 19.59 -26.74 4.16
CA ASP A 250 19.79 -28.20 4.14
C ASP A 250 18.42 -28.91 4.20
N ARG A 251 18.11 -29.65 3.15
CA ARG A 251 16.89 -30.46 3.04
C ARG A 251 16.89 -31.71 3.95
N GLY A 252 18.02 -32.09 4.49
CA GLY A 252 18.16 -33.20 5.42
C GLY A 252 17.87 -32.84 6.88
N HIS A 253 17.76 -31.54 7.20
CA HIS A 253 17.59 -31.08 8.56
C HIS A 253 16.11 -30.80 8.90
N ASP A 254 15.56 -31.58 9.84
CA ASP A 254 14.21 -31.40 10.39
C ASP A 254 14.26 -30.93 11.86
N PRO A 255 14.22 -29.64 12.15
CA PRO A 255 14.26 -29.12 13.53
C PRO A 255 13.01 -29.44 14.34
N LEU A 256 11.93 -29.93 13.71
CA LEU A 256 10.70 -30.39 14.35
C LEU A 256 10.54 -31.91 14.30
N GLY A 257 11.66 -32.63 14.21
CA GLY A 257 11.68 -34.11 14.18
C GLY A 257 10.86 -34.73 15.30
N GLY A 258 10.18 -35.86 14.99
CA GLY A 258 9.26 -36.53 15.93
C GLY A 258 7.82 -35.99 15.96
N LYS A 259 7.53 -34.84 15.33
CA LYS A 259 6.18 -34.30 15.16
C LYS A 259 5.54 -34.79 13.87
N THR A 260 4.21 -34.99 13.91
CA THR A 260 3.41 -35.24 12.70
C THR A 260 3.35 -33.99 11.82
N ALA A 261 2.98 -34.14 10.55
CA ALA A 261 2.82 -33.00 9.63
C ALA A 261 1.84 -31.94 10.16
N GLN A 262 0.73 -32.37 10.78
CA GLN A 262 -0.26 -31.46 11.37
C GLN A 262 0.33 -30.68 12.56
N GLU A 263 1.04 -31.36 13.47
CA GLU A 263 1.69 -30.70 14.61
C GLU A 263 2.80 -29.71 14.17
N LYS A 264 3.51 -30.02 13.09
CA LYS A 264 4.49 -29.10 12.48
C LYS A 264 3.78 -27.84 11.96
N LEU A 265 2.70 -28.00 11.19
CA LEU A 265 1.93 -26.86 10.67
C LEU A 265 1.37 -25.99 11.80
N GLU A 266 0.80 -26.58 12.85
CA GLU A 266 0.31 -25.82 14.01
C GLU A 266 1.46 -25.12 14.75
N THR A 267 2.63 -25.75 14.87
CA THR A 267 3.82 -25.11 15.44
C THR A 267 4.23 -23.90 14.62
N LEU A 268 4.25 -24.00 13.27
CA LEU A 268 4.62 -22.90 12.38
C LEU A 268 3.60 -21.75 12.42
N LYS A 269 2.31 -22.04 12.55
CA LYS A 269 1.26 -21.00 12.67
C LYS A 269 1.38 -20.20 13.98
N ARG A 270 1.81 -20.84 15.07
CA ARG A 270 1.87 -20.22 16.41
C ARG A 270 3.26 -19.73 16.82
N THR A 271 4.23 -19.80 15.90
CA THR A 271 5.61 -19.36 16.14
C THR A 271 5.99 -18.29 15.13
N SER A 272 6.53 -17.14 15.58
CA SER A 272 7.05 -16.15 14.65
C SER A 272 8.24 -16.70 13.86
N TYR A 273 8.47 -16.21 12.65
CA TYR A 273 9.61 -16.66 11.86
C TYR A 273 10.94 -16.41 12.57
N ARG A 274 11.06 -15.28 13.29
CA ARG A 274 12.23 -15.00 14.14
C ARG A 274 12.41 -16.05 15.25
N ASP A 275 11.35 -16.36 16.00
CA ASP A 275 11.42 -17.37 17.06
C ASP A 275 11.68 -18.77 16.50
N TYR A 276 11.16 -19.06 15.31
CA TYR A 276 11.46 -20.30 14.60
C TYR A 276 12.96 -20.40 14.28
N LEU A 277 13.56 -19.34 13.71
CA LEU A 277 14.99 -19.32 13.42
C LEU A 277 15.84 -19.44 14.70
N VAL A 278 15.54 -18.67 15.72
CA VAL A 278 16.39 -18.60 16.92
C VAL A 278 16.15 -19.78 17.87
N ARG A 279 14.89 -20.10 18.19
CA ARG A 279 14.56 -21.08 19.23
C ARG A 279 14.39 -22.49 18.71
N VAL A 280 13.92 -22.65 17.45
CA VAL A 280 13.67 -23.98 16.88
C VAL A 280 14.85 -24.43 16.04
N CYS A 281 15.38 -23.59 15.14
CA CYS A 281 16.55 -23.91 14.32
C CYS A 281 17.89 -23.65 15.03
N GLY A 282 17.91 -23.00 16.21
CA GLY A 282 19.14 -22.71 16.96
C GLY A 282 20.04 -21.65 16.32
N CYS A 283 19.49 -20.80 15.46
CA CYS A 283 20.26 -19.73 14.82
C CYS A 283 20.55 -18.57 15.76
N SER A 284 21.63 -17.85 15.48
CA SER A 284 21.98 -16.60 16.16
C SER A 284 21.07 -15.44 15.77
N GLU A 285 21.09 -14.39 16.59
CA GLU A 285 20.42 -13.12 16.27
C GLU A 285 20.95 -12.46 14.98
N GLU A 286 22.23 -12.66 14.66
CA GLU A 286 22.80 -12.17 13.40
C GLU A 286 22.09 -12.79 12.18
N VAL A 287 21.78 -14.09 12.23
CA VAL A 287 21.01 -14.78 11.17
C VAL A 287 19.59 -14.24 11.11
N ALA A 288 18.89 -14.12 12.23
CA ALA A 288 17.54 -13.59 12.29
C ALA A 288 17.45 -12.15 11.72
N ASN A 289 18.43 -11.30 12.02
CA ASN A 289 18.51 -9.94 11.53
C ASN A 289 18.69 -9.85 10.00
N CYS A 290 19.27 -10.86 9.35
CA CYS A 290 19.35 -10.93 7.89
C CYS A 290 17.97 -11.06 7.23
N PHE A 291 16.95 -11.50 7.97
CA PHE A 291 15.58 -11.67 7.48
C PHE A 291 14.58 -10.64 8.01
N GLN A 292 14.92 -9.89 9.07
CA GLN A 292 13.97 -9.07 9.84
C GLN A 292 13.12 -8.13 8.99
N GLY A 293 13.67 -7.48 8.00
CA GLY A 293 12.95 -6.54 7.13
C GLY A 293 12.37 -7.15 5.84
N ARG A 294 12.66 -8.40 5.56
CA ARG A 294 12.30 -9.01 4.26
C ARG A 294 10.80 -9.28 4.11
N THR A 295 10.08 -9.48 5.21
CA THR A 295 8.64 -9.72 5.23
C THR A 295 7.80 -8.44 5.16
N LEU A 296 8.42 -7.27 5.31
CA LEU A 296 7.74 -5.97 5.39
C LEU A 296 6.91 -5.66 4.14
N GLY A 297 7.41 -5.94 2.96
CA GLY A 297 6.71 -5.65 1.70
C GLY A 297 5.41 -6.44 1.51
N PHE A 298 5.27 -7.60 2.16
CA PHE A 298 4.10 -8.47 2.05
C PHE A 298 3.11 -8.26 3.20
N PHE A 299 3.61 -8.25 4.45
CA PHE A 299 2.74 -8.26 5.65
C PHE A 299 2.75 -6.92 6.40
N GLY A 300 3.65 -6.00 6.05
CA GLY A 300 3.88 -4.79 6.84
C GLY A 300 4.51 -5.05 8.21
N LEU A 301 5.00 -6.25 8.44
CA LEU A 301 5.56 -6.74 9.69
C LEU A 301 6.93 -7.36 9.45
N GLY A 302 7.84 -7.20 10.40
CA GLY A 302 9.11 -7.91 10.43
C GLY A 302 8.94 -9.39 10.81
N CYS A 303 9.99 -10.19 10.65
CA CYS A 303 9.92 -11.63 10.90
C CYS A 303 9.63 -11.98 12.38
N ASP A 304 9.75 -11.02 13.29
CA ASP A 304 9.36 -11.14 14.70
C ASP A 304 7.85 -11.19 14.93
N ALA A 305 7.06 -10.75 13.95
CA ALA A 305 5.60 -10.67 14.03
C ALA A 305 4.88 -11.34 12.85
N VAL A 306 5.61 -12.07 12.00
CA VAL A 306 5.06 -12.89 10.91
C VAL A 306 5.12 -14.35 11.30
N PRO A 307 4.02 -15.13 11.16
CA PRO A 307 4.04 -16.57 11.40
C PRO A 307 5.07 -17.29 10.54
N ALA A 308 5.74 -18.28 11.10
CA ALA A 308 6.68 -19.12 10.34
C ALA A 308 6.00 -19.88 9.18
N ALA A 309 4.70 -20.16 9.31
CA ALA A 309 3.89 -20.72 8.23
C ALA A 309 3.86 -19.80 7.00
N ASP A 310 3.62 -18.50 7.22
CA ASP A 310 3.54 -17.50 6.15
C ASP A 310 4.93 -17.23 5.53
N ALA A 311 5.97 -17.20 6.37
CA ALA A 311 7.35 -17.10 5.89
C ALA A 311 7.73 -18.32 5.00
N ARG A 312 7.26 -19.52 5.35
CA ARG A 312 7.41 -20.71 4.53
C ARG A 312 6.76 -20.57 3.15
N GLU A 313 5.53 -20.08 3.10
CA GLU A 313 4.82 -19.86 1.82
C GLU A 313 5.51 -18.81 0.93
N LEU A 314 6.18 -17.81 1.52
CA LEU A 314 7.03 -16.87 0.78
C LEU A 314 8.37 -17.45 0.31
N GLY A 315 8.72 -18.66 0.72
CA GLY A 315 9.95 -19.33 0.28
C GLY A 315 11.19 -19.02 1.11
N TYR A 316 11.02 -18.48 2.32
CA TYR A 316 12.15 -18.28 3.22
C TYR A 316 12.74 -19.62 3.68
N PRO A 317 14.05 -19.66 4.05
CA PRO A 317 14.74 -20.89 4.39
C PRO A 317 14.35 -21.46 5.76
N GLY A 318 14.75 -22.71 6.00
CA GLY A 318 14.55 -23.42 7.27
C GLY A 318 13.40 -24.43 7.25
N PHE A 319 12.71 -24.61 6.13
CA PHE A 319 11.49 -25.43 6.04
C PHE A 319 11.59 -26.64 5.13
N ASP A 320 12.58 -26.71 4.24
CA ASP A 320 12.66 -27.75 3.19
C ASP A 320 12.86 -29.16 3.74
N GLY A 321 13.45 -29.28 4.95
CA GLY A 321 13.65 -30.58 5.64
C GLY A 321 12.44 -31.09 6.42
N LEU A 322 11.35 -30.27 6.57
CA LEU A 322 10.22 -30.65 7.41
C LEU A 322 9.33 -31.77 6.86
N GLY A 323 9.49 -32.16 5.59
CA GLY A 323 8.61 -33.15 4.94
C GLY A 323 7.15 -32.70 4.78
N LEU A 324 6.89 -31.37 4.76
CA LEU A 324 5.58 -30.80 4.54
C LEU A 324 5.25 -30.73 3.04
N PRO A 325 3.95 -30.68 2.65
CA PRO A 325 3.55 -30.49 1.27
C PRO A 325 4.23 -29.29 0.62
N GLY A 326 4.44 -29.37 -0.70
CA GLY A 326 5.04 -28.28 -1.47
C GLY A 326 4.25 -26.97 -1.33
N ARG A 327 4.95 -25.87 -1.54
CA ARG A 327 4.34 -24.53 -1.56
C ARG A 327 3.49 -24.34 -2.81
N SER A 328 2.50 -23.45 -2.75
CA SER A 328 1.70 -23.07 -3.91
C SER A 328 2.58 -22.45 -5.00
N VAL A 329 2.38 -22.86 -6.25
CA VAL A 329 3.02 -22.23 -7.40
C VAL A 329 2.30 -20.89 -7.63
N ARG A 330 3.05 -19.80 -7.73
CA ARG A 330 2.53 -18.47 -8.01
C ARG A 330 2.61 -18.17 -9.51
N GLU A 331 1.72 -17.30 -9.95
CA GLU A 331 1.81 -16.73 -11.29
C GLU A 331 3.03 -15.79 -11.39
N PRO A 332 3.58 -15.58 -12.61
CA PRO A 332 4.68 -14.64 -12.78
C PRO A 332 4.23 -13.21 -12.48
N TYR A 333 5.04 -12.47 -11.73
CA TYR A 333 4.76 -11.08 -11.34
C TYR A 333 5.08 -10.11 -12.48
N ILE A 334 4.23 -10.10 -13.50
CA ILE A 334 4.42 -9.33 -14.75
C ILE A 334 3.19 -8.52 -15.17
N TYR A 335 2.07 -8.69 -14.49
CA TYR A 335 0.82 -8.06 -14.88
C TYR A 335 0.76 -6.63 -14.35
N HIS A 336 1.59 -5.76 -14.96
CA HIS A 336 1.75 -4.36 -14.57
C HIS A 336 1.46 -3.41 -15.72
N PHE A 337 0.73 -2.34 -15.46
CA PHE A 337 0.86 -1.12 -16.21
C PHE A 337 2.14 -0.37 -15.78
N PRO A 338 2.67 0.57 -16.61
CA PRO A 338 3.82 1.38 -16.22
C PRO A 338 3.61 2.17 -14.91
N ASP A 339 2.37 2.47 -14.58
CA ASP A 339 1.94 3.18 -13.37
C ASP A 339 1.23 2.27 -12.34
N GLY A 340 1.41 0.95 -12.46
CA GLY A 340 0.70 -0.02 -11.64
C GLY A 340 -0.81 0.01 -11.88
N ASN A 341 -1.60 -0.17 -10.82
CA ASN A 341 -3.06 -0.16 -10.92
C ASN A 341 -3.68 1.24 -11.11
N ALA A 342 -2.87 2.30 -11.21
CA ALA A 342 -3.39 3.63 -11.53
C ALA A 342 -4.07 3.66 -12.90
N SER A 343 -3.52 2.96 -13.92
CA SER A 343 -4.18 2.82 -15.22
C SER A 343 -5.52 2.09 -15.12
N LEU A 344 -5.68 1.11 -14.22
CA LEU A 344 -6.99 0.48 -13.97
C LEU A 344 -8.00 1.48 -13.37
N ALA A 345 -7.58 2.29 -12.40
CA ALA A 345 -8.43 3.35 -11.85
C ALA A 345 -8.78 4.40 -12.92
N ARG A 346 -7.85 4.75 -13.79
CA ARG A 346 -8.05 5.69 -14.91
C ARG A 346 -9.03 5.13 -15.95
N LEU A 347 -8.97 3.85 -16.27
CA LEU A 347 -9.95 3.18 -17.12
C LEU A 347 -11.37 3.25 -16.53
N LEU A 348 -11.50 2.99 -15.22
CA LEU A 348 -12.77 3.12 -14.50
C LEU A 348 -13.30 4.56 -14.55
N VAL A 349 -12.47 5.54 -14.24
CA VAL A 349 -12.86 6.97 -14.29
C VAL A 349 -13.26 7.37 -15.69
N ARG A 350 -12.52 7.00 -16.73
CA ARG A 350 -12.86 7.31 -18.12
C ARG A 350 -14.16 6.62 -18.58
N SER A 351 -14.41 5.41 -18.12
CA SER A 351 -15.69 4.73 -18.38
C SER A 351 -16.88 5.44 -17.72
N LEU A 352 -16.69 6.00 -16.53
CA LEU A 352 -17.72 6.71 -15.78
C LEU A 352 -17.93 8.15 -16.27
N VAL A 353 -16.85 8.83 -16.64
CA VAL A 353 -16.79 10.23 -17.08
C VAL A 353 -15.97 10.31 -18.38
N PRO A 354 -16.56 9.95 -19.56
CA PRO A 354 -15.80 9.83 -20.81
C PRO A 354 -15.11 11.12 -21.28
N GLU A 355 -15.65 12.26 -20.88
CA GLU A 355 -15.09 13.58 -21.27
C GLU A 355 -13.75 13.89 -20.63
N VAL A 356 -13.33 13.15 -19.58
CA VAL A 356 -12.12 13.42 -18.82
C VAL A 356 -10.83 13.22 -19.64
N ALA A 357 -10.85 12.29 -20.58
CA ALA A 357 -9.74 12.03 -21.50
C ALA A 357 -10.23 11.26 -22.75
N PRO A 358 -9.61 11.48 -23.92
CA PRO A 358 -9.90 10.72 -25.12
C PRO A 358 -9.42 9.27 -25.00
N GLY A 359 -9.92 8.39 -25.89
CA GLY A 359 -9.53 7.00 -26.01
C GLY A 359 -10.43 6.03 -25.23
N GLU A 360 -10.27 4.72 -25.48
CA GLU A 360 -11.13 3.68 -24.94
C GLU A 360 -10.37 2.41 -24.52
N THR A 361 -9.05 2.33 -24.75
CA THR A 361 -8.26 1.11 -24.60
C THR A 361 -7.30 1.15 -23.42
N MET A 362 -6.79 -0.01 -23.04
CA MET A 362 -5.73 -0.12 -22.04
C MET A 362 -4.38 0.47 -22.51
N ASP A 363 -4.17 0.58 -23.82
CA ASP A 363 -2.95 1.15 -24.38
C ASP A 363 -3.01 2.70 -24.31
N ASP A 364 -4.08 3.31 -24.81
CA ASP A 364 -4.18 4.78 -24.86
C ASP A 364 -4.31 5.46 -23.49
N VAL A 365 -4.83 4.76 -22.47
CA VAL A 365 -4.96 5.30 -21.11
C VAL A 365 -3.61 5.62 -20.45
N VAL A 366 -2.54 4.93 -20.85
CA VAL A 366 -1.21 5.07 -20.24
C VAL A 366 -0.67 6.50 -20.38
N LEU A 367 -0.74 7.06 -21.60
CA LEU A 367 -0.27 8.42 -21.89
C LEU A 367 -1.38 9.48 -21.88
N ALA A 368 -2.65 9.09 -21.69
CA ALA A 368 -3.76 10.03 -21.67
C ALA A 368 -3.60 11.05 -20.53
N ARG A 369 -3.63 12.34 -20.82
CA ARG A 369 -3.69 13.39 -19.80
C ARG A 369 -5.15 13.64 -19.44
N PHE A 370 -5.50 13.40 -18.18
CA PHE A 370 -6.86 13.59 -17.67
C PHE A 370 -7.13 15.06 -17.33
N ASP A 371 -8.30 15.53 -17.73
CA ASP A 371 -8.80 16.85 -17.40
C ASP A 371 -9.64 16.78 -16.10
N TYR A 372 -9.03 17.13 -14.99
CA TYR A 372 -9.65 17.06 -13.66
C TYR A 372 -10.84 17.99 -13.49
N ASP A 373 -10.91 19.09 -14.26
CA ASP A 373 -12.05 20.01 -14.24
C ASP A 373 -13.33 19.39 -14.79
N LYS A 374 -13.22 18.24 -15.46
CA LYS A 374 -14.36 17.49 -15.99
C LYS A 374 -14.91 16.43 -15.04
N LEU A 375 -14.27 16.19 -13.89
CA LEU A 375 -14.69 15.15 -12.96
C LEU A 375 -16.00 15.47 -12.22
N ASP A 376 -16.26 16.74 -11.92
CA ASP A 376 -17.41 17.18 -11.08
C ASP A 376 -18.17 18.36 -11.73
N ARG A 377 -18.73 18.16 -12.93
CA ARG A 377 -19.53 19.19 -13.61
C ARG A 377 -21.01 19.01 -13.33
N SER A 378 -21.72 20.11 -13.17
CA SER A 378 -23.19 20.10 -13.05
C SER A 378 -23.83 19.49 -14.30
N GLY A 379 -24.85 18.65 -14.11
CA GLY A 379 -25.58 17.99 -15.19
C GLY A 379 -24.97 16.67 -15.68
N GLN A 380 -23.78 16.28 -15.23
CA GLN A 380 -23.23 14.94 -15.52
C GLN A 380 -23.98 13.85 -14.73
N GLY A 381 -24.18 12.69 -15.35
CA GLY A 381 -24.78 11.53 -14.68
C GLY A 381 -23.89 10.95 -13.58
N VAL A 382 -22.58 10.88 -13.81
CA VAL A 382 -21.60 10.48 -12.81
C VAL A 382 -20.65 11.62 -12.53
N ARG A 383 -20.46 11.93 -11.25
CA ARG A 383 -19.57 12.99 -10.77
C ARG A 383 -18.59 12.43 -9.77
N ILE A 384 -17.33 12.84 -9.85
CA ILE A 384 -16.26 12.47 -8.93
C ILE A 384 -15.76 13.74 -8.26
N ARG A 385 -16.15 13.92 -7.00
CA ARG A 385 -15.88 15.12 -6.21
C ARG A 385 -14.70 14.87 -5.30
N LEU A 386 -13.56 15.39 -5.70
CA LEU A 386 -12.30 15.33 -4.97
C LEU A 386 -12.25 16.37 -3.84
N GLU A 387 -11.25 16.26 -2.95
CA GLU A 387 -11.03 17.12 -1.79
C GLU A 387 -12.27 17.22 -0.89
N SER A 388 -13.07 16.14 -0.83
CA SER A 388 -14.38 16.09 -0.18
C SER A 388 -14.42 14.93 0.83
N THR A 389 -14.25 15.26 2.11
CA THR A 389 -14.22 14.26 3.19
C THR A 389 -15.61 14.00 3.73
N CYS A 390 -16.14 12.80 3.55
CA CYS A 390 -17.39 12.37 4.19
C CYS A 390 -17.23 12.35 5.73
N VAL A 391 -18.19 12.94 6.43
CA VAL A 391 -18.19 13.06 7.91
C VAL A 391 -19.48 12.56 8.56
N ASP A 392 -20.51 12.26 7.79
CA ASP A 392 -21.79 11.77 8.33
C ASP A 392 -22.54 10.96 7.26
N VAL A 393 -23.11 9.82 7.65
CA VAL A 393 -23.97 8.98 6.82
C VAL A 393 -25.13 8.49 7.67
N ARG A 394 -26.36 8.81 7.30
CA ARG A 394 -27.56 8.47 8.05
C ARG A 394 -28.63 7.86 7.15
N ASN A 395 -29.14 6.69 7.55
CA ASN A 395 -30.34 6.16 6.92
C ASN A 395 -31.56 6.98 7.33
N THR A 396 -32.43 7.23 6.36
CA THR A 396 -33.83 7.61 6.58
C THR A 396 -34.73 6.46 6.12
N PRO A 397 -36.04 6.49 6.35
CA PRO A 397 -36.94 5.45 5.81
C PRO A 397 -36.86 5.30 4.28
N GLU A 398 -36.61 6.40 3.55
CA GLU A 398 -36.72 6.43 2.09
C GLU A 398 -35.38 6.66 1.38
N SER A 399 -34.35 7.18 2.08
CA SER A 399 -33.10 7.62 1.51
C SER A 399 -31.91 7.47 2.46
N VAL A 400 -30.75 7.97 2.03
CA VAL A 400 -29.54 8.17 2.85
C VAL A 400 -29.14 9.63 2.76
N LEU A 401 -28.93 10.27 3.91
CA LEU A 401 -28.33 11.60 4.00
C LEU A 401 -26.83 11.47 4.18
N ILE A 402 -26.06 12.19 3.38
CA ILE A 402 -24.59 12.17 3.41
C ILE A 402 -24.08 13.58 3.63
N GLY A 403 -23.34 13.77 4.74
CA GLY A 403 -22.63 14.99 5.07
C GLY A 403 -21.15 14.87 4.71
N TYR A 404 -20.61 15.89 4.05
CA TYR A 404 -19.18 15.96 3.75
C TYR A 404 -18.64 17.37 3.95
N VAL A 405 -17.31 17.48 4.06
CA VAL A 405 -16.60 18.77 4.19
C VAL A 405 -15.71 18.96 2.98
N ARG A 406 -15.85 20.10 2.29
CA ARG A 406 -14.99 20.51 1.18
C ARG A 406 -14.49 21.93 1.42
N ALA A 407 -13.19 22.16 1.28
CA ALA A 407 -12.56 23.46 1.56
C ALA A 407 -12.95 24.05 2.93
N GLY A 408 -13.16 23.22 3.94
CA GLY A 408 -13.56 23.60 5.28
C GLY A 408 -15.05 23.89 5.47
N VAL A 409 -15.86 23.84 4.40
CA VAL A 409 -17.31 24.08 4.42
C VAL A 409 -18.07 22.76 4.45
N PRO A 410 -19.02 22.56 5.39
CA PRO A 410 -19.91 21.42 5.41
C PRO A 410 -20.98 21.51 4.31
N HIS A 411 -21.28 20.38 3.69
CA HIS A 411 -22.28 20.18 2.64
C HIS A 411 -23.15 18.97 2.96
N ARG A 412 -24.35 18.91 2.40
CA ARG A 412 -25.26 17.78 2.52
C ARG A 412 -25.85 17.40 1.17
N VAL A 413 -25.83 16.10 0.87
CA VAL A 413 -26.50 15.50 -0.28
C VAL A 413 -27.38 14.34 0.18
N GLU A 414 -28.33 13.96 -0.67
CA GLU A 414 -29.23 12.84 -0.44
C GLU A 414 -29.09 11.82 -1.55
N ALA A 415 -29.25 10.53 -1.21
CA ALA A 415 -29.20 9.44 -2.19
C ALA A 415 -30.20 8.34 -1.86
N LYS A 416 -30.63 7.58 -2.88
CA LYS A 416 -31.43 6.35 -2.67
C LYS A 416 -30.60 5.29 -1.94
N HIS A 417 -29.32 5.20 -2.28
CA HIS A 417 -28.37 4.23 -1.70
C HIS A 417 -27.01 4.87 -1.46
N ALA A 418 -26.22 4.28 -0.56
CA ALA A 418 -24.83 4.63 -0.38
C ALA A 418 -23.92 3.39 -0.36
N VAL A 419 -22.68 3.53 -0.85
CA VAL A 419 -21.61 2.53 -0.71
C VAL A 419 -20.45 3.17 0.03
N LEU A 420 -20.08 2.61 1.18
CA LEU A 420 -18.90 3.00 1.94
C LEU A 420 -17.71 2.16 1.45
N ALA A 421 -16.96 2.73 0.52
CA ALA A 421 -15.74 2.15 -0.04
C ALA A 421 -14.47 2.79 0.56
N CYS A 422 -14.61 3.43 1.72
CA CYS A 422 -13.54 4.01 2.52
C CYS A 422 -12.97 2.99 3.52
N PHE A 423 -11.93 3.38 4.26
CA PHE A 423 -11.29 2.52 5.26
C PHE A 423 -12.28 2.10 6.35
N HIS A 424 -12.32 0.82 6.67
CA HIS A 424 -13.25 0.27 7.68
C HIS A 424 -13.16 0.98 9.02
N MET A 425 -11.95 1.35 9.46
CA MET A 425 -11.75 2.02 10.74
C MET A 425 -12.34 3.44 10.81
N VAL A 426 -12.69 4.06 9.68
CA VAL A 426 -13.35 5.39 9.62
C VAL A 426 -14.87 5.25 9.76
N ILE A 427 -15.45 4.16 9.28
CA ILE A 427 -16.91 3.96 9.20
C ILE A 427 -17.62 4.16 10.55
N PRO A 428 -17.14 3.63 11.71
CA PRO A 428 -17.77 3.89 13.00
C PRO A 428 -17.87 5.36 13.40
N HIS A 429 -17.04 6.22 12.81
CA HIS A 429 -17.04 7.66 13.10
C HIS A 429 -18.01 8.44 12.22
N ILE A 430 -18.25 7.99 10.98
CA ILE A 430 -19.17 8.64 10.04
C ILE A 430 -20.59 8.04 10.09
N MET A 431 -20.75 6.83 10.62
CA MET A 431 -22.04 6.12 10.77
C MET A 431 -22.14 5.52 12.20
N PRO A 432 -22.29 6.36 13.23
CA PRO A 432 -22.27 5.91 14.64
C PRO A 432 -23.49 5.09 15.03
N GLU A 433 -24.56 5.09 14.25
CA GLU A 433 -25.77 4.32 14.47
C GLU A 433 -25.65 2.81 14.18
N LEU A 434 -24.53 2.37 13.56
CA LEU A 434 -24.27 0.96 13.35
C LEU A 434 -24.28 0.17 14.66
N PRO A 435 -24.71 -1.11 14.65
CA PRO A 435 -24.66 -2.00 15.81
C PRO A 435 -23.26 -2.01 16.44
N VAL A 436 -23.20 -2.05 17.77
CA VAL A 436 -21.92 -2.03 18.52
C VAL A 436 -20.98 -3.12 18.01
N ALA A 437 -21.46 -4.36 17.85
CA ALA A 437 -20.65 -5.49 17.38
C ALA A 437 -20.09 -5.29 15.96
N GLN A 438 -20.82 -4.59 15.08
CA GLN A 438 -20.34 -4.24 13.73
C GLN A 438 -19.27 -3.15 13.80
N ARG A 439 -19.47 -2.11 14.63
CA ARG A 439 -18.47 -1.04 14.81
C ARG A 439 -17.16 -1.59 15.40
N GLU A 440 -17.24 -2.51 16.36
CA GLU A 440 -16.08 -3.19 16.92
C GLU A 440 -15.35 -4.03 15.87
N ALA A 441 -16.08 -4.77 15.02
CA ALA A 441 -15.51 -5.55 13.93
C ALA A 441 -14.80 -4.65 12.89
N LEU A 442 -15.41 -3.54 12.49
CA LEU A 442 -14.82 -2.52 11.60
C LEU A 442 -13.53 -1.93 12.18
N ALA A 443 -13.51 -1.62 13.47
CA ALA A 443 -12.35 -1.04 14.16
C ALA A 443 -11.16 -2.02 14.30
N ARG A 444 -11.38 -3.32 14.10
CA ARG A 444 -10.30 -4.33 14.09
C ARG A 444 -9.46 -4.30 12.83
N ASN A 445 -9.94 -3.71 11.73
CA ASN A 445 -9.18 -3.58 10.50
C ASN A 445 -8.20 -2.40 10.58
N VAL A 446 -7.13 -2.56 11.36
CA VAL A 446 -6.06 -1.56 11.50
C VAL A 446 -5.12 -1.70 10.30
N LYS A 447 -5.19 -0.75 9.38
CA LYS A 447 -4.42 -0.80 8.13
C LYS A 447 -2.92 -0.69 8.36
N THR A 448 -2.17 -1.40 7.54
CA THR A 448 -0.71 -1.37 7.53
C THR A 448 -0.18 -0.02 7.05
N PRO A 449 0.70 0.66 7.80
CA PRO A 449 1.39 1.85 7.33
C PRO A 449 2.51 1.49 6.37
N LEU A 450 2.62 2.21 5.26
CA LEU A 450 3.74 2.05 4.33
C LEU A 450 3.99 3.32 3.51
N VAL A 451 5.18 3.41 2.93
CA VAL A 451 5.58 4.50 2.04
C VAL A 451 6.19 3.90 0.78
N TYR A 452 5.67 4.31 -0.36
CA TYR A 452 6.28 4.10 -1.66
C TYR A 452 6.91 5.40 -2.14
N THR A 453 8.23 5.39 -2.30
CA THR A 453 8.96 6.55 -2.77
C THR A 453 9.44 6.33 -4.20
N ASN A 454 9.12 7.27 -5.08
CA ASN A 454 9.66 7.33 -6.43
C ASN A 454 10.76 8.39 -6.48
N VAL A 455 11.96 7.98 -6.87
CA VAL A 455 13.12 8.85 -7.04
C VAL A 455 13.50 8.85 -8.51
N LEU A 456 13.34 9.99 -9.16
CA LEU A 456 13.85 10.17 -10.51
C LEU A 456 15.35 10.42 -10.46
N VAL A 457 16.12 9.53 -11.06
CA VAL A 457 17.57 9.72 -11.28
C VAL A 457 17.87 10.11 -12.72
N ARG A 458 18.93 10.90 -12.92
CA ARG A 458 19.33 11.38 -14.24
C ARG A 458 19.81 10.27 -15.15
N ASP A 459 20.44 9.25 -14.56
CA ASP A 459 20.86 8.01 -15.22
C ASP A 459 20.99 6.89 -14.18
N TRP A 460 21.03 5.64 -14.63
CA TRP A 460 21.13 4.47 -13.76
C TRP A 460 22.41 3.66 -13.96
N ARG A 461 23.45 4.25 -14.57
CA ARG A 461 24.79 3.65 -14.71
C ARG A 461 25.40 3.16 -13.40
N PRO A 462 25.21 3.84 -12.24
CA PRO A 462 25.69 3.32 -10.96
C PRO A 462 25.16 1.92 -10.61
N TRP A 463 23.93 1.63 -10.95
CA TRP A 463 23.32 0.30 -10.75
C TRP A 463 23.98 -0.76 -11.64
N VAL A 464 24.27 -0.40 -12.88
CA VAL A 464 24.96 -1.29 -13.82
C VAL A 464 26.40 -1.56 -13.37
N HIS A 465 27.12 -0.55 -12.91
CA HIS A 465 28.48 -0.71 -12.38
C HIS A 465 28.53 -1.66 -11.17
N LEU A 466 27.48 -1.67 -10.34
CA LEU A 466 27.35 -2.57 -9.21
C LEU A 466 26.80 -3.95 -9.59
N GLY A 467 26.28 -4.12 -10.79
CA GLY A 467 25.65 -5.36 -11.26
C GLY A 467 24.34 -5.69 -10.52
N VAL A 468 23.56 -4.66 -10.17
CA VAL A 468 22.33 -4.83 -9.37
C VAL A 468 21.14 -4.08 -9.98
N HIS A 469 19.92 -4.61 -9.77
CA HIS A 469 18.68 -3.92 -10.14
C HIS A 469 17.65 -3.86 -9.00
N ASP A 470 17.84 -4.66 -7.95
CA ASP A 470 16.91 -4.80 -6.83
C ASP A 470 17.69 -5.11 -5.56
N ILE A 471 17.62 -4.23 -4.57
CA ILE A 471 18.39 -4.29 -3.32
C ILE A 471 17.41 -4.46 -2.16
N SER A 472 17.43 -5.62 -1.50
CA SER A 472 16.82 -5.81 -0.19
C SER A 472 17.73 -5.24 0.89
N ALA A 473 17.20 -4.49 1.86
CA ALA A 473 17.98 -3.86 2.91
C ALA A 473 17.39 -4.16 4.31
N PRO A 474 17.66 -5.36 4.85
CA PRO A 474 17.15 -5.76 6.16
C PRO A 474 17.64 -4.80 7.25
N MET A 475 16.75 -4.41 8.16
CA MET A 475 17.02 -3.48 9.27
C MET A 475 17.33 -2.02 8.85
N SER A 476 17.30 -1.68 7.57
CA SER A 476 17.45 -0.29 7.09
C SER A 476 16.11 0.48 7.18
N PHE A 477 16.15 1.81 6.99
CA PHE A 477 14.94 2.62 6.94
C PHE A 477 14.08 2.22 5.73
N HIS A 478 14.67 2.16 4.52
CA HIS A 478 14.00 1.53 3.39
C HIS A 478 14.36 0.04 3.35
N SER A 479 13.35 -0.81 3.38
CA SER A 479 13.53 -2.27 3.32
C SER A 479 13.92 -2.77 1.93
N ARG A 480 13.69 -1.95 0.90
CA ARG A 480 13.98 -2.26 -0.50
C ARG A 480 14.23 -0.99 -1.30
N ALA A 481 15.16 -1.07 -2.24
CA ALA A 481 15.39 -0.09 -3.30
C ALA A 481 15.59 -0.83 -4.62
N LYS A 482 14.86 -0.45 -5.69
CA LYS A 482 14.95 -1.13 -6.99
C LYS A 482 14.81 -0.15 -8.15
N LEU A 483 15.32 -0.54 -9.32
CA LEU A 483 14.93 0.04 -10.60
C LEU A 483 13.46 -0.29 -10.85
N ASP A 484 12.75 0.59 -11.54
CA ASP A 484 11.34 0.37 -11.86
C ASP A 484 11.14 -0.85 -12.77
N PHE A 485 9.91 -1.37 -12.80
CA PHE A 485 9.59 -2.51 -13.64
C PHE A 485 9.72 -2.19 -15.13
N PRO A 486 10.33 -3.06 -15.94
CA PRO A 486 10.59 -2.80 -17.35
C PRO A 486 9.33 -3.05 -18.21
N VAL A 487 8.33 -2.18 -18.04
CA VAL A 487 7.05 -2.25 -18.75
C VAL A 487 6.96 -1.15 -19.80
N SER A 488 6.73 -1.56 -21.05
CA SER A 488 6.48 -0.65 -22.18
C SER A 488 5.09 -0.94 -22.75
N LEU A 489 4.17 0.04 -22.66
CA LEU A 489 2.78 -0.13 -23.08
C LEU A 489 2.19 1.21 -23.51
N GLY A 490 1.35 1.19 -24.53
CA GLY A 490 0.55 2.34 -24.94
C GLY A 490 1.36 3.55 -25.39
N GLY A 491 2.51 3.33 -26.03
CA GLY A 491 3.44 4.39 -26.44
C GLY A 491 4.38 4.86 -25.33
N TYR A 492 4.23 4.42 -24.10
CA TYR A 492 5.23 4.58 -23.06
C TYR A 492 6.36 3.57 -23.28
N HIS A 493 7.60 4.06 -23.27
CA HIS A 493 8.80 3.24 -23.41
C HIS A 493 9.62 3.31 -22.12
N HIS A 494 9.75 2.18 -21.45
CA HIS A 494 10.62 2.06 -20.28
C HIS A 494 12.07 2.36 -20.67
N PRO A 495 12.85 3.09 -19.83
CA PRO A 495 14.28 3.36 -20.09
C PRO A 495 15.08 2.06 -20.23
N ARG A 496 15.81 1.91 -21.34
CA ARG A 496 16.62 0.72 -21.65
C ARG A 496 18.11 0.99 -21.64
N ASP A 497 18.50 2.22 -21.95
CA ASP A 497 19.90 2.66 -21.93
C ASP A 497 20.23 3.20 -20.53
N PRO A 498 21.31 2.72 -19.88
CA PRO A 498 21.70 3.21 -18.56
C PRO A 498 22.00 4.72 -18.47
N SER A 499 22.17 5.39 -19.58
CA SER A 499 22.33 6.86 -19.63
C SER A 499 21.00 7.63 -19.62
N GLU A 500 19.86 6.94 -19.75
CA GLU A 500 18.55 7.55 -19.70
C GLU A 500 18.08 7.79 -18.25
N PRO A 501 17.17 8.77 -18.02
CA PRO A 501 16.57 8.95 -16.71
C PRO A 501 15.72 7.73 -16.32
N MET A 502 15.77 7.36 -15.03
CA MET A 502 15.09 6.18 -14.49
C MET A 502 14.35 6.54 -13.20
N CYS A 503 13.17 5.96 -13.02
CA CYS A 503 12.49 5.95 -11.74
C CYS A 503 13.06 4.82 -10.85
N LEU A 504 13.54 5.18 -9.66
CA LEU A 504 13.84 4.23 -8.61
C LEU A 504 12.62 4.11 -7.70
N HIS A 505 12.38 2.91 -7.22
CA HIS A 505 11.30 2.64 -6.28
C HIS A 505 11.83 2.17 -4.93
N LEU A 506 11.53 2.91 -3.85
CA LEU A 506 11.95 2.61 -2.49
C LEU A 506 10.73 2.31 -1.62
N VAL A 507 10.86 1.31 -0.75
CA VAL A 507 9.79 0.87 0.17
C VAL A 507 10.22 1.10 1.62
N HIS A 508 9.41 1.85 2.37
CA HIS A 508 9.56 2.01 3.82
C HIS A 508 8.28 1.54 4.52
N VAL A 509 8.43 0.65 5.48
CA VAL A 509 7.31 0.17 6.32
C VAL A 509 7.69 0.40 7.78
N PRO A 510 7.13 1.45 8.42
CA PRO A 510 7.43 1.75 9.81
C PRO A 510 6.72 0.76 10.75
N GLY A 511 7.40 0.36 11.78
CA GLY A 511 6.90 -0.55 12.79
C GLY A 511 7.67 -0.41 14.09
N ALA A 512 7.52 -1.37 14.98
CA ALA A 512 8.26 -1.47 16.23
C ALA A 512 8.83 -2.90 16.38
N PRO A 513 9.78 -3.30 15.52
CA PRO A 513 10.29 -4.66 15.48
C PRO A 513 10.98 -5.04 16.78
N ASN A 514 10.96 -6.33 17.12
CA ASN A 514 11.62 -6.93 18.28
C ASN A 514 11.17 -6.34 19.64
N ARG A 515 9.91 -5.87 19.73
CA ARG A 515 9.33 -5.32 20.98
C ARG A 515 8.27 -6.24 21.60
N GLY A 516 7.99 -7.40 21.01
CA GLY A 516 6.94 -8.31 21.49
C GLY A 516 5.52 -7.75 21.36
N LEU A 517 5.29 -6.83 20.43
CA LEU A 517 4.01 -6.17 20.20
C LEU A 517 3.22 -6.92 19.11
N ASP A 518 1.89 -6.96 19.28
CA ASP A 518 1.00 -7.49 18.24
C ASP A 518 0.99 -6.63 16.97
N ALA A 519 0.48 -7.20 15.87
CA ALA A 519 0.47 -6.57 14.56
C ALA A 519 -0.23 -5.20 14.56
N ARG A 520 -1.44 -5.11 15.15
CA ARG A 520 -2.22 -3.86 15.18
C ARG A 520 -1.54 -2.76 15.95
N THR A 521 -0.90 -3.11 17.07
CA THR A 521 -0.11 -2.16 17.87
C THR A 521 1.09 -1.65 17.09
N GLN A 522 1.83 -2.52 16.37
CA GLN A 522 2.92 -2.10 15.50
C GLN A 522 2.43 -1.18 14.38
N PHE A 523 1.29 -1.47 13.75
CA PHE A 523 0.71 -0.62 12.71
C PHE A 523 0.32 0.77 13.24
N ARG A 524 -0.33 0.86 14.40
CA ARG A 524 -0.66 2.16 15.02
C ARG A 524 0.58 2.99 15.33
N ILE A 525 1.65 2.36 15.82
CA ILE A 525 2.93 3.04 16.03
C ILE A 525 3.50 3.54 14.71
N GLY A 526 3.46 2.73 13.67
CA GLY A 526 3.92 3.10 12.34
C GLY A 526 3.10 4.24 11.73
N GLN A 527 1.77 4.21 11.84
CA GLN A 527 0.87 5.28 11.41
C GLN A 527 1.23 6.61 12.08
N ALA A 528 1.43 6.59 13.40
CA ALA A 528 1.81 7.77 14.17
C ALA A 528 3.17 8.33 13.72
N ARG A 529 4.17 7.47 13.52
CA ARG A 529 5.50 7.86 13.02
C ARG A 529 5.42 8.53 11.64
N LEU A 530 4.64 7.95 10.71
CA LEU A 530 4.51 8.54 9.37
C LEU A 530 3.87 9.92 9.40
N LEU A 531 2.91 10.16 10.27
CA LEU A 531 2.27 11.47 10.40
C LEU A 531 3.18 12.54 11.00
N ASP A 532 4.15 12.13 11.82
CA ASP A 532 5.14 13.02 12.43
C ASP A 532 6.29 13.39 11.46
N MET A 533 6.53 12.59 10.42
CA MET A 533 7.60 12.83 9.46
C MET A 533 7.21 13.87 8.40
N THR A 534 8.12 14.82 8.18
CA THR A 534 8.04 15.80 7.10
C THR A 534 8.67 15.26 5.81
N PHE A 535 8.47 15.96 4.69
CA PHE A 535 9.17 15.62 3.45
C PHE A 535 10.71 15.69 3.62
N ALA A 536 11.21 16.69 4.35
CA ALA A 536 12.65 16.83 4.60
C ALA A 536 13.23 15.65 5.39
N ASP A 537 12.46 15.07 6.33
CA ASP A 537 12.90 13.89 7.07
C ASP A 537 13.03 12.67 6.12
N PHE A 538 12.08 12.50 5.21
CA PHE A 538 12.17 11.45 4.18
C PHE A 538 13.32 11.69 3.21
N GLU A 539 13.44 12.92 2.67
CA GLU A 539 14.50 13.27 1.72
C GLU A 539 15.89 13.01 2.30
N ALA A 540 16.13 13.38 3.57
CA ALA A 540 17.40 13.12 4.23
C ALA A 540 17.71 11.61 4.30
N LYS A 541 16.72 10.76 4.62
CA LYS A 541 16.88 9.30 4.66
C LYS A 541 17.11 8.71 3.26
N ILE A 542 16.37 9.18 2.27
CA ILE A 542 16.51 8.72 0.88
C ILE A 542 17.92 9.00 0.36
N ARG A 543 18.42 10.21 0.57
CA ARG A 543 19.75 10.61 0.11
C ARG A 543 20.86 9.83 0.85
N ASP A 544 20.80 9.75 2.20
CA ASP A 544 21.78 9.00 2.98
C ASP A 544 21.86 7.53 2.55
N GLU A 545 20.71 6.86 2.45
CA GLU A 545 20.73 5.43 2.12
C GLU A 545 21.12 5.14 0.66
N LEU A 546 20.65 5.94 -0.31
CA LEU A 546 21.06 5.76 -1.71
C LEU A 546 22.54 6.06 -1.90
N ASP A 547 23.10 7.11 -1.27
CA ASP A 547 24.53 7.39 -1.31
C ASP A 547 25.34 6.20 -0.79
N ARG A 548 24.92 5.57 0.32
CA ARG A 548 25.59 4.42 0.94
C ARG A 548 25.43 3.12 0.14
N MET A 549 24.20 2.85 -0.37
CA MET A 549 23.92 1.64 -1.15
C MET A 549 24.66 1.62 -2.49
N LEU A 550 24.81 2.80 -3.11
CA LEU A 550 25.30 2.93 -4.50
C LEU A 550 26.69 3.59 -4.61
N GLU A 551 27.38 3.83 -3.48
CA GLU A 551 28.72 4.45 -3.42
C GLU A 551 29.71 3.79 -4.39
N GLY A 552 29.81 2.46 -4.34
CA GLY A 552 30.71 1.67 -5.19
C GLY A 552 30.39 1.77 -6.68
N GLY A 553 29.20 2.23 -7.07
CA GLY A 553 28.79 2.49 -8.45
C GLY A 553 29.08 3.92 -8.93
N GLY A 554 29.55 4.78 -8.02
CA GLY A 554 29.83 6.18 -8.29
C GLY A 554 28.63 7.10 -8.21
N PHE A 555 27.54 6.67 -7.53
CA PHE A 555 26.36 7.48 -7.29
C PHE A 555 26.63 8.58 -6.25
N THR A 556 25.99 9.73 -6.46
CA THR A 556 25.95 10.83 -5.49
C THR A 556 24.59 11.49 -5.54
N SER A 557 23.83 11.43 -4.47
CA SER A 557 22.45 11.91 -4.42
C SER A 557 22.31 13.40 -4.78
N ALA A 558 23.29 14.22 -4.46
CA ALA A 558 23.32 15.65 -4.81
C ALA A 558 23.40 15.90 -6.32
N ARG A 559 24.07 15.02 -7.08
CA ARG A 559 24.23 15.13 -8.53
C ARG A 559 23.14 14.36 -9.28
N ASP A 560 22.84 13.15 -8.82
CA ASP A 560 22.15 12.16 -9.64
C ASP A 560 20.63 12.16 -9.43
N ILE A 561 20.12 12.64 -8.29
CA ILE A 561 18.68 12.76 -8.05
C ILE A 561 18.15 14.03 -8.73
N ALA A 562 17.14 13.86 -9.57
CA ALA A 562 16.45 14.96 -10.26
C ALA A 562 15.15 15.36 -9.56
N ALA A 563 14.38 14.38 -9.02
CA ALA A 563 13.14 14.63 -8.32
C ALA A 563 12.82 13.50 -7.31
N ILE A 564 12.02 13.80 -6.31
CA ILE A 564 11.55 12.84 -5.30
C ILE A 564 10.06 13.03 -5.09
N THR A 565 9.30 11.93 -5.09
CA THR A 565 7.91 11.88 -4.66
C THR A 565 7.76 10.80 -3.60
N VAL A 566 7.35 11.21 -2.40
CA VAL A 566 7.11 10.33 -1.26
C VAL A 566 5.62 10.08 -1.14
N ASN A 567 5.16 8.91 -1.55
CA ASN A 567 3.76 8.51 -1.42
C ASN A 567 3.56 7.88 -0.05
N ARG A 568 3.13 8.70 0.90
CA ARG A 568 2.93 8.33 2.29
C ARG A 568 1.54 7.74 2.49
N TRP A 569 1.46 6.49 2.95
CA TRP A 569 0.23 5.76 3.22
C TRP A 569 0.17 5.27 4.68
N PRO A 570 -0.20 6.10 5.66
CA PRO A 570 -0.40 5.65 7.04
C PRO A 570 -1.48 4.57 7.16
N HIS A 571 -2.40 4.54 6.21
CA HIS A 571 -3.47 3.55 6.10
C HIS A 571 -3.38 2.84 4.73
N GLY A 572 -2.32 2.07 4.51
CA GLY A 572 -2.01 1.39 3.25
C GLY A 572 -2.78 0.07 3.08
N TYR A 573 -2.14 -1.06 3.35
CA TYR A 573 -2.79 -2.36 3.16
C TYR A 573 -3.97 -2.57 4.10
N GLY A 574 -4.99 -3.35 3.65
CA GLY A 574 -5.99 -3.96 4.52
C GLY A 574 -5.31 -4.85 5.57
N TYR A 575 -5.96 -5.03 6.73
CA TYR A 575 -5.46 -5.95 7.73
C TYR A 575 -5.67 -7.39 7.26
N VAL A 576 -4.60 -8.16 7.25
CA VAL A 576 -4.61 -9.60 7.00
C VAL A 576 -4.59 -10.32 8.34
N ALA A 577 -5.46 -11.32 8.52
CA ALA A 577 -5.48 -12.13 9.73
C ALA A 577 -4.11 -12.74 10.01
N ASN A 578 -3.64 -12.60 11.24
CA ASN A 578 -2.33 -13.06 11.67
C ASN A 578 -2.50 -14.14 12.74
N SER A 579 -2.13 -15.38 12.42
CA SER A 579 -2.35 -16.54 13.30
C SER A 579 -1.57 -16.49 14.62
N LEU A 580 -0.64 -15.57 14.80
CA LEU A 580 0.03 -15.32 16.08
C LEU A 580 -0.86 -14.54 17.07
N TYR A 581 -1.78 -13.71 16.55
CA TYR A 581 -2.49 -12.70 17.35
C TYR A 581 -4.00 -12.74 17.22
N ASP A 582 -4.52 -13.35 16.15
CA ASP A 582 -5.96 -13.43 15.88
C ASP A 582 -6.52 -14.80 16.21
N GLU A 583 -7.83 -14.83 16.43
CA GLU A 583 -8.62 -16.05 16.54
C GLU A 583 -8.68 -16.80 15.20
N ASP A 584 -8.83 -18.12 15.26
CA ASP A 584 -8.89 -18.98 14.06
C ASP A 584 -10.11 -18.65 13.17
N ASP A 585 -11.20 -18.10 13.75
CA ASP A 585 -12.41 -17.68 13.04
C ASP A 585 -12.43 -16.16 12.76
N TYR A 586 -11.35 -15.61 12.24
CA TYR A 586 -11.32 -14.18 11.83
C TYR A 586 -12.29 -13.87 10.69
N ALA A 587 -12.68 -14.86 9.89
CA ALA A 587 -13.67 -14.70 8.82
C ALA A 587 -15.00 -14.15 9.33
N SER A 588 -15.47 -14.59 10.51
CA SER A 588 -16.69 -14.08 11.13
C SER A 588 -16.62 -12.60 11.52
N VAL A 589 -15.41 -12.10 11.82
CA VAL A 589 -15.17 -10.66 12.07
C VAL A 589 -15.35 -9.86 10.79
N LEU A 590 -14.82 -10.35 9.66
CA LEU A 590 -14.97 -9.70 8.35
C LEU A 590 -16.43 -9.70 7.89
N GLU A 591 -17.13 -10.83 8.04
CA GLU A 591 -18.56 -10.92 7.71
C GLU A 591 -19.40 -9.93 8.51
N ARG A 592 -19.13 -9.80 9.80
CA ARG A 592 -19.81 -8.84 10.67
C ARG A 592 -19.49 -7.40 10.29
N ALA A 593 -18.22 -7.12 9.96
CA ALA A 593 -17.78 -5.77 9.59
C ALA A 593 -18.48 -5.26 8.32
N ARG A 594 -18.65 -6.13 7.30
CA ARG A 594 -19.19 -5.75 5.99
C ARG A 594 -20.69 -5.83 5.84
N GLN A 595 -21.45 -6.15 6.91
CA GLN A 595 -22.91 -6.25 6.83
C GLN A 595 -23.56 -4.96 6.34
N LYS A 596 -24.54 -5.10 5.44
CA LYS A 596 -25.36 -3.99 4.97
C LYS A 596 -26.16 -3.38 6.13
N ALA A 597 -26.28 -2.07 6.18
CA ALA A 597 -27.09 -1.35 7.16
C ALA A 597 -28.13 -0.48 6.44
N GLY A 598 -29.37 -0.95 6.38
CA GLY A 598 -30.43 -0.28 5.65
C GLY A 598 -30.11 -0.11 4.16
N ARG A 599 -29.99 1.14 3.72
CA ARG A 599 -29.67 1.53 2.32
C ARG A 599 -28.16 1.75 2.08
N VAL A 600 -27.34 1.37 3.07
CA VAL A 600 -25.89 1.57 3.03
C VAL A 600 -25.19 0.21 2.97
N ALA A 601 -24.40 -0.05 1.93
CA ALA A 601 -23.52 -1.20 1.82
C ALA A 601 -22.07 -0.81 2.09
N ILE A 602 -21.26 -1.75 2.58
CA ILE A 602 -19.84 -1.54 2.89
C ILE A 602 -19.01 -2.34 1.90
N ALA A 603 -18.07 -1.70 1.23
CA ALA A 603 -17.14 -2.31 0.27
C ALA A 603 -15.69 -2.14 0.73
N ASN A 604 -14.74 -2.03 -0.20
CA ASN A 604 -13.31 -1.93 0.01
C ASN A 604 -12.63 -3.31 0.15
N SER A 605 -11.35 -3.40 -0.16
CA SER A 605 -10.52 -4.59 0.07
C SER A 605 -10.47 -5.01 1.55
N ASP A 606 -10.65 -4.06 2.47
CA ASP A 606 -10.78 -4.32 3.91
C ASP A 606 -11.92 -5.32 4.22
N ALA A 607 -13.01 -5.29 3.44
CA ALA A 607 -14.13 -6.22 3.58
C ALA A 607 -13.80 -7.65 3.13
N GLY A 608 -12.81 -7.79 2.24
CA GLY A 608 -12.28 -9.08 1.80
C GLY A 608 -11.14 -9.60 2.69
N GLY A 609 -10.63 -8.79 3.63
CA GLY A 609 -9.58 -9.16 4.59
C GLY A 609 -8.18 -9.24 3.98
N ASP A 610 -7.94 -8.56 2.86
CA ASP A 610 -6.61 -8.46 2.24
C ASP A 610 -6.46 -7.14 1.46
N ALA A 611 -5.28 -6.90 0.86
CA ALA A 611 -4.91 -5.62 0.25
C ALA A 611 -4.95 -5.61 -1.28
N TYR A 612 -5.53 -6.61 -1.94
CA TYR A 612 -5.47 -6.78 -3.39
C TYR A 612 -6.59 -6.09 -4.17
N ALA A 613 -6.28 -5.67 -5.40
CA ALA A 613 -7.24 -5.01 -6.29
C ALA A 613 -8.44 -5.90 -6.66
N HIS A 614 -8.22 -7.21 -6.83
CA HIS A 614 -9.29 -8.16 -7.14
C HIS A 614 -10.34 -8.24 -6.01
N LEU A 615 -9.92 -8.18 -4.75
CA LEU A 615 -10.84 -8.13 -3.60
C LEU A 615 -11.59 -6.79 -3.55
N ALA A 616 -10.90 -5.67 -3.82
CA ALA A 616 -11.56 -4.37 -3.90
C ALA A 616 -12.70 -4.35 -4.92
N ILE A 617 -12.51 -5.02 -6.08
CA ILE A 617 -13.52 -5.16 -7.14
C ILE A 617 -14.62 -6.13 -6.73
N ALA A 618 -14.27 -7.30 -6.19
CA ALA A 618 -15.23 -8.32 -5.78
C ALA A 618 -16.17 -7.79 -4.68
N GLU A 619 -15.62 -7.09 -3.68
CA GLU A 619 -16.40 -6.49 -2.61
C GLU A 619 -17.28 -5.32 -3.10
N ALA A 620 -16.85 -4.59 -4.10
CA ALA A 620 -17.69 -3.58 -4.77
C ALA A 620 -18.89 -4.24 -5.48
N ALA A 621 -18.66 -5.34 -6.19
CA ALA A 621 -19.75 -6.08 -6.87
C ALA A 621 -20.75 -6.66 -5.85
N ARG A 622 -20.26 -7.24 -4.74
CA ARG A 622 -21.11 -7.74 -3.65
C ARG A 622 -21.95 -6.61 -3.04
N ALA A 623 -21.31 -5.49 -2.69
CA ALA A 623 -21.99 -4.36 -2.06
C ALA A 623 -23.11 -3.79 -2.95
N VAL A 624 -22.89 -3.69 -4.26
CA VAL A 624 -23.93 -3.25 -5.21
C VAL A 624 -25.06 -4.27 -5.32
N ALA A 625 -24.74 -5.57 -5.37
CA ALA A 625 -25.77 -6.62 -5.40
C ALA A 625 -26.67 -6.60 -4.14
N GLU A 626 -26.11 -6.34 -2.96
CA GLU A 626 -26.87 -6.19 -1.73
C GLU A 626 -27.84 -5.00 -1.72
N LEU A 627 -27.56 -3.95 -2.50
CA LEU A 627 -28.44 -2.78 -2.62
C LEU A 627 -29.61 -3.03 -3.59
N ALA A 628 -29.47 -3.97 -4.52
CA ALA A 628 -30.50 -4.31 -5.51
C ALA A 628 -31.56 -5.28 -4.97
N GLY A 629 -31.28 -5.99 -3.88
CA GLY A 629 -32.20 -6.90 -3.19
C GLY A 629 -32.81 -6.26 -1.95
#